data_23e29e61a2b3fd68989adacfcbd24c3f
#
_entry.id   23e29e61a2b3fd68989adacfcbd24c3f
#
_cell.length_a   1.000
_cell.length_b   1.000
_cell.length_c   1.000
_cell.angle_alpha   90.00
_cell.angle_beta   90.00
_cell.angle_gamma   90.00
#
_symmetry.space_group_name_H-M   'P 1'
#
loop_
_entity.id
_entity.type
_entity.pdbx_description
1 polymer ?
#
loop_
_entity_poly.entity_id
_entity_poly.type
_entity_poly.pdbx_seq_one_letter_code
_entity_poly.pdbx_strand_id
1 'polypeptide(L)'
;MLELLLILLFAVLSFMAFRSNLKNNEIKILPKKVSNRLGILWDIAHEGMRQNRLLRAEKALLTILKIDNKNAPAYNRLGILYAKQKEYRDAIDCFEIASSIEPTPTSIHNLGLIYFETENYQKALQAFELALKMEDNLATRHIAYAKVLEKLGNTKLMISELERATELEPNVESYSLLRKAYEDLSMHDDAKLVDMKIKRLQMNANSNRPKRVLRPRRVVI
;
A
#
# COMPACT_ATOMS: atom_id res chain seq x y z
N MET A 1 -0.26 23.76 -50.84
CA MET A 1 1.10 23.15 -50.88
C MET A 1 1.71 23.09 -49.48
N LEU A 2 1.80 24.24 -48.75
CA LEU A 2 2.37 24.26 -47.37
C LEU A 2 1.57 23.43 -46.37
N GLU A 3 0.25 23.46 -46.42
CA GLU A 3 -0.63 22.68 -45.54
C GLU A 3 -0.49 21.16 -45.73
N LEU A 4 -0.35 20.70 -46.94
CA LEU A 4 -0.12 19.30 -47.28
C LEU A 4 1.24 18.82 -46.72
N LEU A 5 2.28 19.66 -46.76
CA LEU A 5 3.59 19.40 -46.22
C LEU A 5 3.54 19.29 -44.68
N LEU A 6 2.78 20.14 -44.01
CA LEU A 6 2.58 20.11 -42.56
C LEU A 6 1.83 18.85 -42.09
N ILE A 7 0.77 18.46 -42.82
CA ILE A 7 0.01 17.23 -42.53
C ILE A 7 0.90 16.01 -42.68
N LEU A 8 1.74 15.97 -43.72
CA LEU A 8 2.65 14.86 -43.98
C LEU A 8 3.75 14.78 -42.89
N LEU A 9 4.28 15.94 -42.47
CA LEU A 9 5.23 16.01 -41.36
C LEU A 9 4.62 15.51 -40.04
N PHE A 10 3.38 15.91 -39.73
CA PHE A 10 2.67 15.49 -38.54
C PHE A 10 2.38 13.97 -38.56
N ALA A 11 2.01 13.43 -39.70
CA ALA A 11 1.79 11.99 -39.88
C ALA A 11 3.08 11.18 -39.69
N VAL A 12 4.22 11.69 -40.20
CA VAL A 12 5.55 11.05 -40.03
C VAL A 12 5.98 11.10 -38.56
N LEU A 13 5.80 12.24 -37.88
CA LEU A 13 6.13 12.37 -36.46
C LEU A 13 5.25 11.47 -35.56
N SER A 14 3.94 11.41 -35.85
CA SER A 14 3.00 10.49 -35.17
C SER A 14 3.38 9.03 -35.40
N PHE A 15 3.74 8.66 -36.63
CA PHE A 15 4.18 7.33 -36.96
C PHE A 15 5.53 6.98 -36.28
N MET A 16 6.46 7.90 -36.22
CA MET A 16 7.72 7.72 -35.48
C MET A 16 7.50 7.57 -33.97
N ALA A 17 6.62 8.38 -33.39
CA ALA A 17 6.23 8.28 -31.98
C ALA A 17 5.53 6.94 -31.68
N PHE A 18 4.60 6.52 -32.57
CA PHE A 18 3.94 5.21 -32.48
C PHE A 18 4.91 4.04 -32.57
N ARG A 19 5.85 4.10 -33.53
CA ARG A 19 6.90 3.08 -33.71
C ARG A 19 7.89 3.04 -32.55
N SER A 20 8.22 4.20 -31.96
CA SER A 20 9.02 4.30 -30.74
C SER A 20 8.31 3.66 -29.54
N ASN A 21 7.01 3.89 -29.43
CA ASN A 21 6.18 3.31 -28.35
C ASN A 21 6.00 1.80 -28.50
N LEU A 22 5.89 1.28 -29.74
CA LEU A 22 5.87 -0.16 -30.03
C LEU A 22 7.22 -0.84 -29.67
N LYS A 23 8.36 -0.20 -29.94
CA LYS A 23 9.69 -0.72 -29.52
C LYS A 23 9.87 -0.76 -28.00
N ASN A 24 9.28 0.20 -27.27
CA ASN A 24 9.30 0.21 -25.82
C ASN A 24 8.37 -0.82 -25.17
N ASN A 25 7.35 -1.30 -25.91
CA ASN A 25 6.39 -2.30 -25.46
C ASN A 25 6.71 -3.71 -25.95
N GLU A 26 7.88 -3.97 -26.55
CA GLU A 26 8.32 -5.35 -26.75
C GLU A 26 8.41 -6.03 -25.39
N ILE A 27 7.42 -6.87 -25.09
CA ILE A 27 7.45 -7.80 -23.95
C ILE A 27 8.76 -8.58 -24.13
N LYS A 28 9.79 -8.24 -23.33
CA LYS A 28 11.02 -9.02 -23.27
C LYS A 28 10.65 -10.41 -22.77
N ILE A 29 10.38 -11.33 -23.69
CA ILE A 29 10.22 -12.74 -23.37
C ILE A 29 11.58 -13.21 -22.87
N LEU A 30 11.74 -13.22 -21.55
CA LEU A 30 12.94 -13.69 -20.89
C LEU A 30 13.14 -15.17 -21.20
N PRO A 31 14.35 -15.62 -21.54
CA PRO A 31 14.63 -17.04 -21.72
C PRO A 31 14.11 -17.83 -20.52
N LYS A 32 13.51 -18.99 -20.72
CA LYS A 32 12.91 -19.85 -19.68
C LYS A 32 13.83 -20.06 -18.47
N LYS A 33 15.13 -20.16 -18.69
CA LYS A 33 16.14 -20.28 -17.62
C LYS A 33 16.23 -19.01 -16.75
N VAL A 34 16.08 -17.83 -17.33
CA VAL A 34 16.13 -16.55 -16.61
C VAL A 34 14.82 -16.36 -15.85
N SER A 35 13.67 -16.69 -16.45
CA SER A 35 12.37 -16.65 -15.79
C SER A 35 12.34 -17.56 -14.55
N ASN A 36 12.81 -18.80 -14.67
CA ASN A 36 12.90 -19.73 -13.53
C ASN A 36 13.81 -19.18 -12.41
N ARG A 37 14.94 -18.56 -12.78
CA ARG A 37 15.85 -17.95 -11.82
C ARG A 37 15.21 -16.77 -11.10
N LEU A 38 14.46 -15.94 -11.80
CA LEU A 38 13.68 -14.85 -11.19
C LEU A 38 12.65 -15.39 -10.20
N GLY A 39 11.92 -16.45 -10.54
CA GLY A 39 10.98 -17.11 -9.61
C GLY A 39 11.65 -17.53 -8.31
N ILE A 40 12.78 -18.22 -8.38
CA ILE A 40 13.55 -18.63 -7.18
C ILE A 40 14.00 -17.42 -6.35
N LEU A 41 14.44 -16.35 -7.00
CA LEU A 41 14.87 -15.12 -6.29
C LEU A 41 13.69 -14.45 -5.59
N TRP A 42 12.50 -14.44 -6.20
CA TRP A 42 11.28 -13.95 -5.57
C TRP A 42 10.90 -14.79 -4.34
N ASP A 43 10.98 -16.11 -4.42
CA ASP A 43 10.72 -17.00 -3.28
C ASP A 43 11.69 -16.72 -2.12
N ILE A 44 12.99 -16.54 -2.43
CA ILE A 44 14.01 -16.18 -1.44
C ILE A 44 13.70 -14.81 -0.80
N ALA A 45 13.28 -13.83 -1.60
CA ALA A 45 12.95 -12.50 -1.11
C ALA A 45 11.72 -12.54 -0.20
N HIS A 46 10.64 -13.21 -0.61
CA HIS A 46 9.42 -13.35 0.17
C HIS A 46 9.66 -14.07 1.49
N GLU A 47 10.34 -15.23 1.44
CA GLU A 47 10.65 -15.99 2.63
C GLU A 47 11.61 -15.25 3.57
N GLY A 48 12.60 -14.54 3.01
CA GLY A 48 13.51 -13.69 3.78
C GLY A 48 12.76 -12.57 4.52
N MET A 49 11.82 -11.90 3.87
CA MET A 49 11.00 -10.87 4.49
C MET A 49 10.06 -11.44 5.56
N ARG A 50 9.46 -12.62 5.31
CA ARG A 50 8.56 -13.30 6.26
C ARG A 50 9.30 -13.75 7.52
N GLN A 51 10.52 -14.27 7.36
CA GLN A 51 11.36 -14.76 8.47
C GLN A 51 12.20 -13.65 9.11
N ASN A 52 12.00 -12.38 8.73
CA ASN A 52 12.82 -11.25 9.17
C ASN A 52 14.33 -11.39 8.87
N ARG A 53 14.68 -12.18 7.85
CA ARG A 53 16.06 -12.33 7.35
C ARG A 53 16.32 -11.26 6.28
N LEU A 54 16.33 -9.99 6.70
CA LEU A 54 16.28 -8.83 5.82
C LEU A 54 17.46 -8.81 4.83
N LEU A 55 18.68 -9.08 5.26
CA LEU A 55 19.87 -9.13 4.38
C LEU A 55 19.73 -10.16 3.24
N ARG A 56 19.10 -11.31 3.53
CA ARG A 56 18.87 -12.34 2.51
C ARG A 56 17.83 -11.89 1.49
N ALA A 57 16.77 -11.23 1.95
CA ALA A 57 15.75 -10.66 1.08
C ALA A 57 16.32 -9.55 0.19
N GLU A 58 17.10 -8.65 0.77
CA GLU A 58 17.77 -7.56 0.06
C GLU A 58 18.66 -8.07 -1.07
N LYS A 59 19.56 -9.01 -0.77
CA LYS A 59 20.44 -9.61 -1.79
C LYS A 59 19.66 -10.25 -2.94
N ALA A 60 18.54 -10.91 -2.65
CA ALA A 60 17.68 -11.48 -3.68
C ALA A 60 17.03 -10.40 -4.53
N LEU A 61 16.45 -9.34 -3.92
CA LEU A 61 15.83 -8.22 -4.62
C LEU A 61 16.83 -7.44 -5.48
N LEU A 62 18.02 -7.14 -4.96
CA LEU A 62 19.10 -6.50 -5.73
C LEU A 62 19.55 -7.38 -6.90
N THR A 63 19.53 -8.71 -6.74
CA THR A 63 19.85 -9.63 -7.85
C THR A 63 18.74 -9.61 -8.92
N ILE A 64 17.47 -9.52 -8.52
CA ILE A 64 16.35 -9.31 -9.47
C ILE A 64 16.58 -8.03 -10.27
N LEU A 65 16.91 -6.92 -9.61
CA LEU A 65 17.16 -5.63 -10.27
C LEU A 65 18.41 -5.62 -11.19
N LYS A 66 19.39 -6.48 -10.92
CA LYS A 66 20.51 -6.69 -11.88
C LYS A 66 20.06 -7.41 -13.14
N ILE A 67 19.04 -8.24 -13.09
CA ILE A 67 18.50 -8.95 -14.24
C ILE A 67 17.48 -8.07 -14.98
N ASP A 68 16.63 -7.39 -14.22
CA ASP A 68 15.58 -6.49 -14.72
C ASP A 68 15.57 -5.20 -13.89
N ASN A 69 16.24 -4.19 -14.41
CA ASN A 69 16.41 -2.90 -13.74
C ASN A 69 15.15 -2.02 -13.75
N LYS A 70 14.09 -2.42 -14.46
CA LYS A 70 12.78 -1.75 -14.47
C LYS A 70 11.71 -2.56 -13.72
N ASN A 71 12.12 -3.40 -12.78
CA ASN A 71 11.21 -4.20 -11.99
C ASN A 71 10.59 -3.38 -10.85
N ALA A 72 9.47 -2.69 -11.10
CA ALA A 72 8.77 -1.87 -10.11
C ALA A 72 8.40 -2.65 -8.83
N PRO A 73 7.88 -3.91 -8.91
CA PRO A 73 7.64 -4.74 -7.72
C PRO A 73 8.89 -4.96 -6.86
N ALA A 74 10.08 -5.14 -7.46
CA ALA A 74 11.31 -5.35 -6.71
C ALA A 74 11.72 -4.07 -5.96
N TYR A 75 11.65 -2.90 -6.60
CA TYR A 75 11.86 -1.62 -5.92
C TYR A 75 10.86 -1.40 -4.78
N ASN A 76 9.57 -1.68 -5.01
CA ASN A 76 8.56 -1.55 -3.95
C ASN A 76 8.88 -2.47 -2.74
N ARG A 77 9.35 -3.70 -2.98
CA ARG A 77 9.76 -4.62 -1.91
C ARG A 77 11.03 -4.16 -1.18
N LEU A 78 12.00 -3.59 -1.89
CA LEU A 78 13.17 -2.96 -1.27
C LEU A 78 12.76 -1.77 -0.39
N GLY A 79 11.87 -0.91 -0.88
CA GLY A 79 11.33 0.19 -0.09
C GLY A 79 10.70 -0.27 1.22
N ILE A 80 9.88 -1.34 1.19
CA ILE A 80 9.30 -1.95 2.40
C ILE A 80 10.39 -2.50 3.32
N LEU A 81 11.45 -3.09 2.76
CA LEU A 81 12.56 -3.65 3.53
C LEU A 81 13.33 -2.54 4.24
N TYR A 82 13.73 -1.49 3.53
CA TYR A 82 14.43 -0.33 4.09
C TYR A 82 13.59 0.42 5.12
N ALA A 83 12.27 0.54 4.87
CA ALA A 83 11.34 1.09 5.87
C ALA A 83 11.35 0.30 7.19
N LYS A 84 11.41 -1.04 7.13
CA LYS A 84 11.54 -1.90 8.32
C LYS A 84 12.87 -1.69 9.05
N GLN A 85 13.94 -1.35 8.33
CA GLN A 85 15.27 -1.03 8.88
C GLN A 85 15.35 0.42 9.36
N LYS A 86 14.31 1.23 9.16
CA LYS A 86 14.25 2.68 9.42
C LYS A 86 15.21 3.50 8.53
N GLU A 87 15.64 2.92 7.42
CA GLU A 87 16.43 3.57 6.38
C GLU A 87 15.48 4.33 5.45
N TYR A 88 14.87 5.39 5.98
CA TYR A 88 13.74 6.07 5.32
C TYR A 88 14.13 6.75 4.01
N ARG A 89 15.37 7.22 3.85
CA ARG A 89 15.84 7.82 2.58
C ARG A 89 15.85 6.78 1.48
N ASP A 90 16.46 5.63 1.72
CA ASP A 90 16.54 4.54 0.75
C ASP A 90 15.14 3.96 0.45
N ALA A 91 14.26 3.94 1.45
CA ALA A 91 12.86 3.56 1.25
C ALA A 91 12.12 4.52 0.32
N ILE A 92 12.28 5.84 0.50
CA ILE A 92 11.69 6.87 -0.37
C ILE A 92 12.20 6.69 -1.80
N ASP A 93 13.52 6.62 -2.00
CA ASP A 93 14.13 6.46 -3.32
C ASP A 93 13.59 5.22 -4.04
N CYS A 94 13.49 4.10 -3.33
CA CYS A 94 12.93 2.87 -3.89
C CYS A 94 11.44 3.01 -4.28
N PHE A 95 10.61 3.63 -3.45
CA PHE A 95 9.20 3.82 -3.77
C PHE A 95 8.98 4.85 -4.88
N GLU A 96 9.78 5.91 -4.95
CA GLU A 96 9.76 6.89 -6.04
C GLU A 96 10.14 6.23 -7.37
N ILE A 97 11.20 5.42 -7.39
CA ILE A 97 11.59 4.64 -8.58
C ILE A 97 10.46 3.67 -8.97
N ALA A 98 9.93 2.92 -8.02
CA ALA A 98 8.82 1.99 -8.30
C ALA A 98 7.62 2.72 -8.93
N SER A 99 7.23 3.86 -8.37
CA SER A 99 6.10 4.67 -8.85
C SER A 99 6.38 5.34 -10.20
N SER A 100 7.64 5.65 -10.52
CA SER A 100 8.04 6.20 -11.83
C SER A 100 8.00 5.16 -12.95
N ILE A 101 8.25 3.89 -12.61
CA ILE A 101 8.21 2.77 -13.57
C ILE A 101 6.76 2.32 -13.77
N GLU A 102 6.05 2.07 -12.68
CA GLU A 102 4.67 1.60 -12.65
C GLU A 102 3.95 2.15 -11.43
N PRO A 103 3.18 3.25 -11.58
CA PRO A 103 2.43 3.82 -10.48
C PRO A 103 1.31 2.87 -10.06
N THR A 104 1.40 2.34 -8.85
CA THR A 104 0.34 1.52 -8.25
C THR A 104 -0.19 2.19 -6.98
N PRO A 105 -1.49 2.01 -6.65
CA PRO A 105 -2.05 2.55 -5.40
C PRO A 105 -1.25 2.11 -4.17
N THR A 106 -0.69 0.89 -4.21
CA THR A 106 0.10 0.32 -3.10
C THR A 106 1.47 0.99 -2.97
N SER A 107 2.21 1.20 -4.06
CA SER A 107 3.53 1.86 -4.00
C SER A 107 3.41 3.30 -3.54
N ILE A 108 2.39 4.03 -4.02
CA ILE A 108 2.12 5.41 -3.64
C ILE A 108 1.67 5.49 -2.18
N HIS A 109 0.81 4.57 -1.72
CA HIS A 109 0.43 4.47 -0.32
C HIS A 109 1.63 4.23 0.59
N ASN A 110 2.53 3.30 0.23
CA ASN A 110 3.74 3.03 0.99
C ASN A 110 4.65 4.26 1.07
N LEU A 111 4.79 5.01 -0.04
CA LEU A 111 5.52 6.28 -0.05
C LEU A 111 4.88 7.29 0.92
N GLY A 112 3.55 7.38 0.93
CA GLY A 112 2.80 8.21 1.89
C GLY A 112 3.08 7.83 3.34
N LEU A 113 3.15 6.53 3.66
CA LEU A 113 3.50 6.05 5.00
C LEU A 113 4.91 6.52 5.43
N ILE A 114 5.89 6.45 4.54
CA ILE A 114 7.25 6.87 4.88
C ILE A 114 7.35 8.39 5.01
N TYR A 115 6.64 9.15 4.19
CA TYR A 115 6.54 10.60 4.39
C TYR A 115 5.86 10.95 5.72
N PHE A 116 4.87 10.16 6.16
CA PHE A 116 4.24 10.33 7.47
C PHE A 116 5.22 10.05 8.61
N GLU A 117 5.96 8.93 8.55
CA GLU A 117 6.98 8.55 9.54
C GLU A 117 8.15 9.55 9.62
N THR A 118 8.46 10.23 8.51
CA THR A 118 9.48 11.28 8.45
C THR A 118 8.90 12.69 8.69
N GLU A 119 7.67 12.77 9.20
CA GLU A 119 6.95 14.01 9.53
C GLU A 119 6.73 14.97 8.34
N ASN A 120 6.92 14.49 7.11
CA ASN A 120 6.64 15.26 5.92
C ASN A 120 5.15 15.14 5.54
N TYR A 121 4.28 15.68 6.42
CA TYR A 121 2.83 15.51 6.34
C TYR A 121 2.23 16.04 5.04
N GLN A 122 2.79 17.09 4.43
CA GLN A 122 2.28 17.62 3.17
C GLN A 122 2.51 16.65 2.00
N LYS A 123 3.68 16.02 1.93
CA LYS A 123 3.94 14.98 0.91
C LYS A 123 3.14 13.72 1.19
N ALA A 124 2.99 13.34 2.47
CA ALA A 124 2.14 12.22 2.86
C ALA A 124 0.69 12.43 2.43
N LEU A 125 0.14 13.64 2.65
CA LEU A 125 -1.20 14.03 2.20
C LEU A 125 -1.38 13.79 0.70
N GLN A 126 -0.49 14.36 -0.12
CA GLN A 126 -0.54 14.23 -1.58
C GLN A 126 -0.46 12.78 -2.04
N ALA A 127 0.41 11.98 -1.40
CA ALA A 127 0.56 10.56 -1.73
C ALA A 127 -0.70 9.76 -1.39
N PHE A 128 -1.31 9.99 -0.22
CA PHE A 128 -2.54 9.27 0.13
C PHE A 128 -3.74 9.72 -0.71
N GLU A 129 -3.88 11.01 -1.02
CA GLU A 129 -4.90 11.50 -1.95
C GLU A 129 -4.78 10.84 -3.33
N LEU A 130 -3.55 10.75 -3.85
CA LEU A 130 -3.32 10.09 -5.13
C LEU A 130 -3.63 8.59 -5.07
N ALA A 131 -3.23 7.89 -4.00
CA ALA A 131 -3.51 6.47 -3.82
C ALA A 131 -5.03 6.20 -3.73
N LEU A 132 -5.78 7.03 -2.99
CA LEU A 132 -7.23 6.94 -2.86
C LEU A 132 -7.94 7.26 -4.18
N LYS A 133 -7.44 8.25 -4.94
CA LYS A 133 -7.99 8.57 -6.27
C LYS A 133 -7.84 7.41 -7.27
N MET A 134 -6.80 6.58 -7.11
CA MET A 134 -6.60 5.39 -7.95
C MET A 134 -7.44 4.21 -7.48
N GLU A 135 -7.60 4.04 -6.16
CA GLU A 135 -8.35 2.94 -5.56
C GLU A 135 -8.78 3.31 -4.13
N ASP A 136 -10.09 3.41 -3.89
CA ASP A 136 -10.71 3.90 -2.65
C ASP A 136 -11.43 2.81 -1.82
N ASN A 137 -11.21 1.55 -2.14
CA ASN A 137 -11.93 0.41 -1.56
C ASN A 137 -11.23 -0.25 -0.36
N LEU A 138 -10.12 0.31 0.13
CA LEU A 138 -9.37 -0.22 1.27
C LEU A 138 -9.44 0.69 2.49
N ALA A 139 -10.08 0.21 3.55
CA ALA A 139 -10.21 0.92 4.83
C ALA A 139 -8.86 1.42 5.37
N THR A 140 -7.80 0.64 5.23
CA THR A 140 -6.46 1.01 5.70
C THR A 140 -5.89 2.26 5.04
N ARG A 141 -6.25 2.56 3.78
CA ARG A 141 -5.83 3.80 3.10
C ARG A 141 -6.53 5.02 3.68
N HIS A 142 -7.84 4.92 3.90
CA HIS A 142 -8.63 5.98 4.54
C HIS A 142 -8.14 6.26 5.96
N ILE A 143 -7.80 5.22 6.75
CA ILE A 143 -7.21 5.36 8.08
C ILE A 143 -5.85 6.08 8.02
N ALA A 144 -4.98 5.70 7.08
CA ALA A 144 -3.68 6.34 6.94
C ALA A 144 -3.82 7.82 6.54
N TYR A 145 -4.73 8.13 5.64
CA TYR A 145 -5.04 9.49 5.23
C TYR A 145 -5.61 10.30 6.39
N ALA A 146 -6.55 9.74 7.15
CA ALA A 146 -7.11 10.38 8.35
C ALA A 146 -6.04 10.74 9.39
N LYS A 147 -5.04 9.89 9.59
CA LYS A 147 -3.90 10.19 10.49
C LYS A 147 -3.08 11.39 10.04
N VAL A 148 -2.89 11.56 8.74
CA VAL A 148 -2.20 12.75 8.20
C VAL A 148 -3.06 13.99 8.40
N LEU A 149 -4.36 13.90 8.14
CA LEU A 149 -5.31 14.99 8.34
C LEU A 149 -5.38 15.42 9.81
N GLU A 150 -5.29 14.48 10.76
CA GLU A 150 -5.15 14.75 12.19
C GLU A 150 -3.91 15.61 12.47
N LYS A 151 -2.75 15.24 11.93
CA LYS A 151 -1.50 15.99 12.08
C LYS A 151 -1.54 17.39 11.47
N LEU A 152 -2.31 17.56 10.42
CA LEU A 152 -2.51 18.84 9.72
C LEU A 152 -3.68 19.67 10.30
N GLY A 153 -4.41 19.15 11.29
CA GLY A 153 -5.54 19.82 11.94
C GLY A 153 -6.81 19.88 11.09
N ASN A 154 -6.91 19.10 10.00
CA ASN A 154 -8.11 19.04 9.17
C ASN A 154 -9.12 18.02 9.75
N THR A 155 -9.75 18.38 10.86
CA THR A 155 -10.60 17.50 11.64
C THR A 155 -11.87 17.05 10.90
N LYS A 156 -12.45 17.93 10.08
CA LYS A 156 -13.69 17.61 9.33
C LYS A 156 -13.46 16.49 8.33
N LEU A 157 -12.39 16.61 7.54
CA LEU A 157 -12.07 15.60 6.55
C LEU A 157 -11.56 14.32 7.21
N MET A 158 -10.79 14.42 8.31
CA MET A 158 -10.36 13.28 9.10
C MET A 158 -11.53 12.40 9.54
N ILE A 159 -12.60 12.99 10.08
CA ILE A 159 -13.80 12.23 10.48
C ILE A 159 -14.43 11.54 9.28
N SER A 160 -14.63 12.25 8.18
CA SER A 160 -15.22 11.70 6.96
C SER A 160 -14.43 10.48 6.44
N GLU A 161 -13.11 10.54 6.51
CA GLU A 161 -12.24 9.42 6.08
C GLU A 161 -12.32 8.23 7.06
N LEU A 162 -12.42 8.49 8.38
CA LEU A 162 -12.62 7.43 9.37
C LEU A 162 -14.02 6.79 9.26
N GLU A 163 -15.06 7.58 8.99
CA GLU A 163 -16.40 7.07 8.70
C GLU A 163 -16.35 6.14 7.47
N ARG A 164 -15.72 6.58 6.40
CA ARG A 164 -15.55 5.77 5.19
C ARG A 164 -14.79 4.48 5.46
N ALA A 165 -13.75 4.53 6.28
CA ALA A 165 -13.02 3.34 6.69
C ALA A 165 -13.93 2.33 7.45
N THR A 166 -14.83 2.82 8.34
CA THR A 166 -15.76 1.94 9.06
C THR A 166 -16.86 1.37 8.18
N GLU A 167 -17.24 2.04 7.09
CA GLU A 167 -18.16 1.51 6.08
C GLU A 167 -17.53 0.38 5.28
N LEU A 168 -16.29 0.56 4.86
CA LEU A 168 -15.55 -0.44 4.08
C LEU A 168 -15.20 -1.67 4.90
N GLU A 169 -14.76 -1.46 6.13
CA GLU A 169 -14.35 -2.54 7.04
C GLU A 169 -14.88 -2.30 8.45
N PRO A 170 -16.11 -2.74 8.75
CA PRO A 170 -16.74 -2.56 10.05
C PRO A 170 -16.14 -3.51 11.10
N ASN A 171 -15.01 -3.14 11.66
CA ASN A 171 -14.32 -3.89 12.71
C ASN A 171 -14.09 -3.04 13.98
N VAL A 172 -13.65 -3.68 15.06
CA VAL A 172 -13.42 -3.03 16.35
C VAL A 172 -12.32 -1.95 16.25
N GLU A 173 -11.30 -2.17 15.41
CA GLU A 173 -10.18 -1.27 15.25
C GLU A 173 -10.62 0.03 14.56
N SER A 174 -11.28 -0.07 13.40
CA SER A 174 -11.75 1.11 12.65
C SER A 174 -12.74 1.93 13.46
N TYR A 175 -13.70 1.29 14.13
CA TYR A 175 -14.63 1.99 15.02
C TYR A 175 -13.94 2.61 16.24
N SER A 176 -12.89 1.99 16.79
CA SER A 176 -12.15 2.57 17.92
C SER A 176 -11.43 3.86 17.55
N LEU A 177 -10.88 3.92 16.33
CA LEU A 177 -10.28 5.14 15.80
C LEU A 177 -11.31 6.25 15.61
N LEU A 178 -12.46 5.93 15.02
CA LEU A 178 -13.54 6.89 14.84
C LEU A 178 -14.10 7.39 16.17
N ARG A 179 -14.33 6.49 17.15
CA ARG A 179 -14.76 6.86 18.49
C ARG A 179 -13.81 7.82 19.15
N LYS A 180 -12.50 7.52 19.10
CA LYS A 180 -11.46 8.39 19.64
C LYS A 180 -11.50 9.78 18.98
N ALA A 181 -11.64 9.85 17.67
CA ALA A 181 -11.73 11.11 16.95
C ALA A 181 -12.95 11.94 17.39
N TYR A 182 -14.10 11.32 17.60
CA TYR A 182 -15.28 12.01 18.15
C TYR A 182 -15.09 12.47 19.59
N GLU A 183 -14.44 11.65 20.44
CA GLU A 183 -14.12 12.03 21.83
C GLU A 183 -13.20 13.25 21.88
N ASP A 184 -12.12 13.25 21.08
CA ASP A 184 -11.14 14.33 21.00
C ASP A 184 -11.78 15.67 20.54
N LEU A 185 -12.85 15.57 19.76
CA LEU A 185 -13.64 16.74 19.29
C LEU A 185 -14.86 17.07 20.14
N SER A 186 -15.01 16.43 21.32
CA SER A 186 -16.18 16.60 22.21
C SER A 186 -17.53 16.25 21.58
N MET A 187 -17.55 15.41 20.55
CA MET A 187 -18.75 14.87 19.89
C MET A 187 -19.25 13.64 20.65
N HIS A 188 -19.70 13.85 21.89
CA HIS A 188 -19.97 12.77 22.84
C HIS A 188 -21.12 11.84 22.43
N ASP A 189 -22.12 12.36 21.73
CA ASP A 189 -23.27 11.54 21.31
C ASP A 189 -22.87 10.60 20.15
N ASP A 190 -22.10 11.08 19.18
CA ASP A 190 -21.56 10.26 18.10
C ASP A 190 -20.57 9.21 18.64
N ALA A 191 -19.72 9.58 19.59
CA ALA A 191 -18.82 8.64 20.26
C ALA A 191 -19.60 7.51 20.97
N LYS A 192 -20.72 7.81 21.66
CA LYS A 192 -21.59 6.79 22.28
C LYS A 192 -22.20 5.84 21.25
N LEU A 193 -22.66 6.38 20.11
CA LEU A 193 -23.23 5.54 19.04
C LEU A 193 -22.18 4.57 18.50
N VAL A 194 -20.96 5.02 18.30
CA VAL A 194 -19.85 4.17 17.83
C VAL A 194 -19.48 3.14 18.90
N ASP A 195 -19.46 3.51 20.19
CA ASP A 195 -19.20 2.57 21.30
C ASP A 195 -20.24 1.43 21.36
N MET A 196 -21.51 1.73 21.10
CA MET A 196 -22.55 0.69 20.98
C MET A 196 -22.27 -0.28 19.82
N LYS A 197 -21.76 0.22 18.66
CA LYS A 197 -21.38 -0.64 17.53
C LYS A 197 -20.19 -1.55 17.91
N ILE A 198 -19.18 -1.03 18.60
CA ILE A 198 -18.04 -1.80 19.10
C ILE A 198 -18.52 -2.92 20.04
N LYS A 199 -19.34 -2.61 21.03
CA LYS A 199 -19.89 -3.60 21.98
C LYS A 199 -20.65 -4.71 21.27
N ARG A 200 -21.46 -4.36 20.27
CA ARG A 200 -22.21 -5.35 19.46
C ARG A 200 -21.28 -6.29 18.70
N LEU A 201 -20.20 -5.78 18.09
CA LEU A 201 -19.22 -6.61 17.40
C LEU A 201 -18.50 -7.57 18.37
N GLN A 202 -18.13 -7.09 19.54
CA GLN A 202 -17.48 -7.89 20.58
C GLN A 202 -18.39 -8.99 21.13
N MET A 203 -19.69 -8.71 21.36
CA MET A 203 -20.65 -9.71 21.77
C MET A 203 -20.81 -10.81 20.71
N ASN A 204 -20.94 -10.45 19.44
CA ASN A 204 -21.04 -11.41 18.34
C ASN A 204 -19.79 -12.28 18.21
N ALA A 205 -18.60 -11.70 18.36
CA ALA A 205 -17.34 -12.43 18.33
C ALA A 205 -17.23 -13.44 19.49
N ASN A 206 -17.72 -13.08 20.69
CA ASN A 206 -17.72 -13.97 21.86
C ASN A 206 -18.75 -15.09 21.75
N SER A 207 -19.93 -14.82 21.17
CA SER A 207 -20.97 -15.85 20.97
C SER A 207 -20.54 -16.92 19.96
N ASN A 208 -19.72 -16.56 18.99
CA ASN A 208 -19.22 -17.47 17.95
C ASN A 208 -17.95 -18.24 18.35
N ARG A 209 -17.38 -18.00 19.55
CA ARG A 209 -16.27 -18.80 20.04
C ARG A 209 -16.75 -20.23 20.38
N PRO A 210 -16.14 -21.28 19.80
CA PRO A 210 -16.50 -22.65 20.15
C PRO A 210 -16.29 -22.86 21.65
N LYS A 211 -17.34 -23.28 22.35
CA LYS A 211 -17.24 -23.62 23.78
C LYS A 211 -16.15 -24.68 23.93
N ARG A 212 -15.11 -24.36 24.69
CA ARG A 212 -14.00 -25.28 24.97
C ARG A 212 -14.58 -26.49 25.70
N VAL A 213 -14.75 -27.59 24.98
CA VAL A 213 -15.18 -28.88 25.59
C VAL A 213 -14.03 -29.33 26.48
N LEU A 214 -14.20 -29.20 27.79
CA LEU A 214 -13.30 -29.77 28.76
C LEU A 214 -13.33 -31.30 28.58
N ARG A 215 -12.29 -31.88 28.00
CA ARG A 215 -12.15 -33.33 27.98
C ARG A 215 -12.01 -33.82 29.45
N PRO A 216 -12.85 -34.77 29.89
CA PRO A 216 -12.70 -35.32 31.21
C PRO A 216 -11.30 -35.92 31.37
N ARG A 217 -10.66 -35.63 32.51
CA ARG A 217 -9.36 -36.26 32.87
C ARG A 217 -9.57 -37.79 32.87
N ARG A 218 -8.86 -38.50 32.02
CA ARG A 218 -8.74 -39.97 32.19
C ARG A 218 -8.16 -40.22 33.56
N VAL A 219 -8.96 -40.82 34.47
CA VAL A 219 -8.45 -41.41 35.68
C VAL A 219 -7.78 -42.71 35.27
N VAL A 220 -6.47 -42.76 35.38
CA VAL A 220 -5.70 -44.00 35.25
C VAL A 220 -5.84 -44.69 36.60
N ILE A 221 -6.52 -45.83 36.60
CA ILE A 221 -6.62 -46.80 37.74
C ILE A 221 -5.43 -47.71 37.61
#